data_b01db39a62884de6e46f80271bae0de4
#
_entry.id   b01db39a62884de6e46f80271bae0de4
#
_cell.length_a   1.000
_cell.length_b   1.000
_cell.length_c   1.000
_cell.angle_alpha   90.00
_cell.angle_beta   90.00
_cell.angle_gamma   90.00
#
_symmetry.space_group_name_H-M   'P 1'
#
loop_
_entity.id
_entity.type
_entity.pdbx_description
1 polymer ?
#
loop_
_entity_poly.entity_id
_entity_poly.type
_entity_poly.pdbx_seq_one_letter_code
_entity_poly.pdbx_strand_id
1 'polypeptide(L)'
;MAKNKKKKQGGQQQVFSPLRFIRERMRTVKIAQCYMTSEDDWGEGEGYVIVIREHTGGKKSFAAYLVDRWCVGVKDSFFNVRVDDEQVEGMLSRLSRFRTLDVVSYEQAHNMVWGAVAFAEEAGIKPCKDFAVTQYYLEEDTDDVPLIEYDYGVDGKYYLVAPNNLELSKYLQPMRKNLAEGDYVYVVDDGFDDYGFADDDFEEGVDDDEFDNDEL
;
A
#
# COMPACT_ATOMS: atom_id res chain seq x y z
N MET A 1 49.96 4.52 43.88
CA MET A 1 49.69 4.68 42.45
C MET A 1 48.44 3.91 42.08
N ALA A 2 47.32 4.60 41.95
CA ALA A 2 46.02 3.98 41.63
C ALA A 2 45.82 4.02 40.09
N LYS A 3 45.68 2.85 39.48
CA LYS A 3 45.40 2.70 38.02
C LYS A 3 43.90 2.92 37.80
N ASN A 4 43.51 4.05 37.18
CA ASN A 4 42.19 4.30 36.66
C ASN A 4 41.90 3.35 35.45
N LYS A 5 40.99 2.39 35.64
CA LYS A 5 40.39 1.59 34.56
C LYS A 5 39.28 2.43 33.93
N LYS A 6 39.56 2.99 32.72
CA LYS A 6 38.50 3.52 31.88
C LYS A 6 37.56 2.34 31.46
N LYS A 7 36.31 2.39 31.90
CA LYS A 7 35.23 1.57 31.34
C LYS A 7 34.96 2.04 29.91
N LYS A 8 35.25 1.17 28.94
CA LYS A 8 34.69 1.31 27.57
C LYS A 8 33.19 1.18 27.68
N GLN A 9 32.44 2.27 27.46
CA GLN A 9 31.02 2.19 27.13
C GLN A 9 30.92 1.51 25.79
N GLY A 10 30.40 0.28 25.76
CA GLY A 10 29.99 -0.39 24.54
C GLY A 10 28.81 0.39 23.95
N GLY A 11 29.02 1.03 22.81
CA GLY A 11 27.92 1.55 22.02
C GLY A 11 27.00 0.39 21.67
N GLN A 12 25.74 0.46 22.09
CA GLN A 12 24.69 -0.43 21.59
C GLN A 12 24.57 -0.13 20.08
N GLN A 13 24.95 -1.08 19.25
CA GLN A 13 24.60 -1.03 17.81
C GLN A 13 23.07 -0.96 17.76
N GLN A 14 22.56 0.13 17.20
CA GLN A 14 21.15 0.26 16.92
C GLN A 14 20.81 -0.73 15.80
N VAL A 15 20.10 -1.78 16.15
CA VAL A 15 19.58 -2.75 15.17
C VAL A 15 18.62 -2.01 14.23
N PHE A 16 18.83 -2.13 12.92
CA PHE A 16 17.93 -1.57 11.92
C PHE A 16 16.53 -2.16 12.10
N SER A 17 15.53 -1.29 12.20
CA SER A 17 14.13 -1.67 12.29
C SER A 17 13.39 -1.17 11.04
N PRO A 18 13.02 -2.05 10.09
CA PRO A 18 12.32 -1.67 8.88
C PRO A 18 11.06 -0.85 9.17
N LEU A 19 10.22 -1.30 10.09
CA LEU A 19 8.97 -0.61 10.46
C LEU A 19 9.21 0.79 11.04
N ARG A 20 10.26 0.95 11.86
CA ARG A 20 10.63 2.25 12.38
C ARG A 20 11.11 3.16 11.27
N PHE A 21 11.96 2.65 10.38
CA PHE A 21 12.44 3.41 9.23
C PHE A 21 11.29 3.87 8.33
N ILE A 22 10.33 2.99 8.02
CA ILE A 22 9.16 3.34 7.22
C ILE A 22 8.41 4.50 7.86
N ARG A 23 8.07 4.40 9.13
CA ARG A 23 7.28 5.42 9.84
C ARG A 23 7.99 6.76 9.96
N GLU A 24 9.30 6.77 10.21
CA GLU A 24 10.05 7.98 10.52
C GLU A 24 10.73 8.61 9.30
N ARG A 25 11.04 7.82 8.25
CA ARG A 25 11.93 8.25 7.17
C ARG A 25 11.41 8.02 5.76
N MET A 26 10.46 7.12 5.54
CA MET A 26 10.09 6.73 4.18
C MET A 26 9.64 7.92 3.32
N ARG A 27 8.89 8.85 3.87
CA ARG A 27 8.45 10.08 3.17
C ARG A 27 9.61 10.98 2.72
N THR A 28 10.78 10.87 3.35
CA THR A 28 11.99 11.63 2.94
C THR A 28 12.78 10.95 1.82
N VAL A 29 12.47 9.71 1.50
CA VAL A 29 13.10 8.96 0.40
C VAL A 29 12.47 9.41 -0.92
N LYS A 30 13.31 9.67 -1.92
CA LYS A 30 12.85 10.20 -3.21
C LYS A 30 11.89 9.25 -3.92
N ILE A 31 10.80 9.77 -4.48
CA ILE A 31 9.95 9.02 -5.41
C ILE A 31 10.78 8.69 -6.66
N ALA A 32 10.83 7.41 -7.02
CA ALA A 32 11.49 6.94 -8.23
C ALA A 32 10.49 6.75 -9.36
N GLN A 33 9.42 5.99 -9.11
CA GLN A 33 8.41 5.66 -10.12
C GLN A 33 7.11 5.27 -9.45
N CYS A 34 5.98 5.57 -10.10
CA CYS A 34 4.68 5.05 -9.71
C CYS A 34 4.02 4.32 -10.88
N TYR A 35 3.22 3.33 -10.55
CA TYR A 35 2.41 2.56 -11.51
C TYR A 35 0.99 2.47 -11.00
N MET A 36 0.07 2.33 -11.94
CA MET A 36 -1.34 2.10 -11.65
C MET A 36 -1.91 1.17 -12.72
N THR A 37 -2.90 0.37 -12.37
CA THR A 37 -3.68 -0.40 -13.35
C THR A 37 -4.22 0.54 -14.42
N SER A 38 -4.06 0.17 -15.70
CA SER A 38 -4.59 0.92 -16.85
C SER A 38 -6.09 1.14 -16.70
N GLU A 39 -6.59 2.30 -17.14
CA GLU A 39 -8.01 2.66 -16.96
C GLU A 39 -8.96 1.61 -17.55
N ASP A 40 -8.60 1.01 -18.67
CA ASP A 40 -9.40 -0.03 -19.33
C ASP A 40 -9.36 -1.40 -18.61
N ASP A 41 -8.49 -1.58 -17.60
CA ASP A 41 -8.23 -2.86 -16.95
C ASP A 41 -8.61 -2.90 -15.46
N TRP A 42 -9.36 -1.90 -14.98
CA TRP A 42 -9.88 -1.88 -13.61
C TRP A 42 -10.98 -2.92 -13.35
N GLY A 43 -11.51 -3.56 -14.41
CA GLY A 43 -12.50 -4.64 -14.29
C GLY A 43 -13.67 -4.24 -13.40
N GLU A 44 -13.84 -4.95 -12.28
CA GLU A 44 -14.91 -4.70 -11.29
C GLU A 44 -14.52 -3.65 -10.25
N GLY A 45 -13.82 -2.61 -10.67
CA GLY A 45 -13.37 -1.51 -9.81
C GLY A 45 -12.08 -1.79 -9.05
N GLU A 46 -11.47 -2.96 -9.22
CA GLU A 46 -10.23 -3.34 -8.54
C GLU A 46 -9.00 -3.17 -9.41
N GLY A 47 -7.95 -2.60 -8.83
CA GLY A 47 -6.68 -2.40 -9.51
C GLY A 47 -5.54 -2.17 -8.54
N TYR A 48 -4.32 -2.23 -9.05
CA TYR A 48 -3.12 -1.98 -8.29
C TYR A 48 -2.65 -0.55 -8.43
N VAL A 49 -2.18 0.03 -7.32
CA VAL A 49 -1.38 1.26 -7.29
C VAL A 49 -0.05 0.94 -6.62
N ILE A 50 1.06 1.36 -7.23
CA ILE A 50 2.40 1.02 -6.76
C ILE A 50 3.22 2.29 -6.65
N VAL A 51 3.88 2.49 -5.51
CA VAL A 51 4.80 3.61 -5.28
C VAL A 51 6.18 3.05 -4.98
N ILE A 52 7.16 3.45 -5.77
CA ILE A 52 8.56 3.05 -5.63
C ILE A 52 9.37 4.27 -5.22
N ARG A 53 10.19 4.12 -4.17
CA ARG A 53 11.10 5.14 -3.65
C ARG A 53 12.54 4.66 -3.78
N GLU A 54 13.47 5.55 -4.12
CA GLU A 54 14.87 5.23 -4.34
C GLU A 54 15.74 5.86 -3.26
N HIS A 55 16.56 5.02 -2.62
CA HIS A 55 17.53 5.42 -1.62
C HIS A 55 18.82 5.92 -2.25
N THR A 56 19.60 6.69 -1.49
CA THR A 56 20.99 6.95 -1.80
C THR A 56 21.73 5.61 -1.94
N GLY A 57 22.45 5.41 -3.05
CA GLY A 57 23.10 4.12 -3.34
C GLY A 57 22.30 3.15 -4.21
N GLY A 58 21.10 3.55 -4.71
CA GLY A 58 20.37 2.85 -5.77
C GLY A 58 19.44 1.74 -5.29
N LYS A 59 19.44 1.37 -4.00
CA LYS A 59 18.41 0.45 -3.49
C LYS A 59 17.04 1.13 -3.52
N LYS A 60 15.98 0.33 -3.67
CA LYS A 60 14.60 0.80 -3.75
C LYS A 60 13.77 0.28 -2.60
N SER A 61 12.70 0.98 -2.28
CA SER A 61 11.63 0.50 -1.42
C SER A 61 10.31 0.73 -2.14
N PHE A 62 9.36 -0.17 -1.99
CA PHE A 62 8.06 -0.02 -2.63
C PHE A 62 6.91 -0.38 -1.70
N ALA A 63 5.75 0.20 -1.98
CA ALA A 63 4.46 -0.27 -1.50
C ALA A 63 3.54 -0.49 -2.70
N ALA A 64 2.75 -1.56 -2.63
CA ALA A 64 1.69 -1.86 -3.57
C ALA A 64 0.37 -1.92 -2.81
N TYR A 65 -0.67 -1.38 -3.43
CA TYR A 65 -2.02 -1.29 -2.87
C TYR A 65 -2.99 -1.96 -3.85
N LEU A 66 -3.79 -2.89 -3.36
CA LEU A 66 -4.97 -3.37 -4.07
C LEU A 66 -6.13 -2.43 -3.71
N VAL A 67 -6.53 -1.61 -4.67
CA VAL A 67 -7.57 -0.59 -4.50
C VAL A 67 -8.86 -1.07 -5.14
N ASP A 68 -9.94 -1.01 -4.40
CA ASP A 68 -11.31 -1.14 -4.88
C ASP A 68 -11.95 0.25 -4.87
N ARG A 69 -12.10 0.85 -6.03
CA ARG A 69 -12.67 2.18 -6.20
C ARG A 69 -14.20 2.20 -6.21
N TRP A 70 -14.87 1.03 -6.20
CA TRP A 70 -16.32 0.96 -6.18
C TRP A 70 -16.92 0.98 -4.78
N CYS A 71 -16.19 0.47 -3.74
CA CYS A 71 -16.73 0.38 -2.39
C CYS A 71 -15.69 0.31 -1.28
N VAL A 72 -14.74 -0.63 -1.37
CA VAL A 72 -13.98 -1.08 -0.19
C VAL A 72 -12.73 -0.21 0.08
N GLY A 73 -12.29 0.57 -0.90
CA GLY A 73 -11.07 1.36 -0.78
C GLY A 73 -9.81 0.51 -0.86
N VAL A 74 -8.90 0.61 0.08
CA VAL A 74 -7.68 -0.21 0.09
C VAL A 74 -7.97 -1.57 0.72
N LYS A 75 -8.20 -2.58 -0.14
CA LYS A 75 -8.51 -3.98 0.26
C LYS A 75 -7.31 -4.69 0.83
N ASP A 76 -6.14 -4.47 0.22
CA ASP A 76 -4.90 -5.10 0.63
C ASP A 76 -3.71 -4.20 0.31
N SER A 77 -2.57 -4.39 0.99
CA SER A 77 -1.35 -3.69 0.68
C SER A 77 -0.14 -4.45 1.22
N PHE A 78 0.96 -4.39 0.48
CA PHE A 78 2.22 -4.94 0.94
C PHE A 78 3.38 -4.00 0.58
N PHE A 79 4.54 -4.24 1.18
CA PHE A 79 5.71 -3.39 0.99
C PHE A 79 7.00 -4.21 1.05
N ASN A 80 8.07 -3.62 0.55
CA ASN A 80 9.41 -4.08 0.83
C ASN A 80 10.38 -2.90 0.95
N VAL A 81 11.50 -3.09 1.65
CA VAL A 81 12.46 -2.03 1.99
C VAL A 81 13.85 -2.40 1.50
N ARG A 82 14.51 -1.44 0.82
CA ARG A 82 15.91 -1.56 0.36
C ARG A 82 16.19 -2.77 -0.53
N VAL A 83 15.28 -3.10 -1.40
CA VAL A 83 15.40 -4.13 -2.43
C VAL A 83 16.23 -3.65 -3.62
N ASP A 84 16.70 -4.57 -4.45
CA ASP A 84 17.34 -4.27 -5.72
C ASP A 84 16.33 -4.14 -6.87
N ASP A 85 16.85 -3.83 -8.07
CA ASP A 85 16.03 -3.66 -9.27
C ASP A 85 15.35 -4.98 -9.68
N GLU A 86 16.03 -6.12 -9.53
CA GLU A 86 15.50 -7.43 -9.89
C GLU A 86 14.26 -7.79 -9.04
N GLN A 87 14.31 -7.47 -7.75
CA GLN A 87 13.18 -7.68 -6.84
C GLN A 87 11.99 -6.77 -7.20
N VAL A 88 12.24 -5.52 -7.59
CA VAL A 88 11.20 -4.61 -8.07
C VAL A 88 10.59 -5.12 -9.37
N GLU A 89 11.41 -5.50 -10.34
CA GLU A 89 10.97 -6.04 -11.63
C GLU A 89 10.17 -7.35 -11.44
N GLY A 90 10.62 -8.21 -10.52
CA GLY A 90 9.91 -9.44 -10.16
C GLY A 90 8.52 -9.17 -9.60
N MET A 91 8.38 -8.18 -8.71
CA MET A 91 7.09 -7.72 -8.18
C MET A 91 6.20 -7.17 -9.30
N LEU A 92 6.69 -6.24 -10.11
CA LEU A 92 5.94 -5.66 -11.23
C LEU A 92 5.49 -6.74 -12.23
N SER A 93 6.38 -7.65 -12.60
CA SER A 93 6.07 -8.78 -13.50
C SER A 93 4.99 -9.69 -12.94
N ARG A 94 4.95 -9.90 -11.62
CA ARG A 94 3.90 -10.70 -10.96
C ARG A 94 2.54 -10.02 -11.07
N LEU A 95 2.46 -8.75 -10.70
CA LEU A 95 1.21 -7.99 -10.74
C LEU A 95 0.70 -7.79 -12.16
N SER A 96 1.61 -7.61 -13.13
CA SER A 96 1.27 -7.47 -14.55
C SER A 96 0.68 -8.74 -15.18
N ARG A 97 0.69 -9.88 -14.49
CA ARG A 97 -0.03 -11.09 -14.96
C ARG A 97 -1.54 -10.96 -14.76
N PHE A 98 -1.96 -10.12 -13.85
CA PHE A 98 -3.37 -9.96 -13.47
C PHE A 98 -3.97 -8.67 -14.06
N ARG A 99 -3.17 -7.61 -14.19
CA ARG A 99 -3.60 -6.28 -14.66
C ARG A 99 -2.50 -5.62 -15.47
N THR A 100 -2.88 -4.91 -16.51
CA THR A 100 -1.97 -4.01 -17.22
C THR A 100 -1.60 -2.84 -16.31
N LEU A 101 -0.31 -2.53 -16.20
CA LEU A 101 0.21 -1.46 -15.35
C LEU A 101 0.78 -0.33 -16.21
N ASP A 102 0.23 0.86 -16.06
CA ASP A 102 0.73 2.08 -16.68
C ASP A 102 1.62 2.84 -15.70
N VAL A 103 2.65 3.50 -16.24
CA VAL A 103 3.44 4.47 -15.52
C VAL A 103 2.60 5.72 -15.29
N VAL A 104 2.49 6.16 -14.02
CA VAL A 104 1.71 7.33 -13.65
C VAL A 104 2.55 8.32 -12.84
N SER A 105 2.06 9.55 -12.69
CA SER A 105 2.66 10.52 -11.78
C SER A 105 2.44 10.12 -10.32
N TYR A 106 3.25 10.67 -9.43
CA TYR A 106 3.06 10.46 -8.00
C TYR A 106 1.72 11.02 -7.51
N GLU A 107 1.32 12.18 -8.02
CA GLU A 107 0.04 12.80 -7.69
C GLU A 107 -1.14 11.91 -8.07
N GLN A 108 -1.07 11.23 -9.23
CA GLN A 108 -2.08 10.26 -9.65
C GLN A 108 -2.16 9.09 -8.68
N ALA A 109 -1.03 8.48 -8.35
CA ALA A 109 -0.98 7.35 -7.41
C ALA A 109 -1.45 7.75 -6.00
N HIS A 110 -1.02 8.91 -5.51
CA HIS A 110 -1.39 9.45 -4.20
C HIS A 110 -2.90 9.66 -4.09
N ASN A 111 -3.48 10.40 -5.03
CA ASN A 111 -4.90 10.75 -5.01
C ASN A 111 -5.80 9.52 -5.22
N MET A 112 -5.38 8.54 -6.05
CA MET A 112 -6.12 7.29 -6.21
C MET A 112 -6.22 6.53 -4.89
N VAL A 113 -5.12 6.40 -4.14
CA VAL A 113 -5.13 5.66 -2.87
C VAL A 113 -5.91 6.41 -1.79
N TRP A 114 -5.59 7.70 -1.56
CA TRP A 114 -6.25 8.45 -0.49
C TRP A 114 -7.72 8.74 -0.78
N GLY A 115 -8.09 9.02 -2.03
CA GLY A 115 -9.48 9.18 -2.42
C GLY A 115 -10.30 7.89 -2.23
N ALA A 116 -9.73 6.73 -2.56
CA ALA A 116 -10.38 5.45 -2.29
C ALA A 116 -10.55 5.19 -0.78
N VAL A 117 -9.55 5.55 0.04
CA VAL A 117 -9.66 5.48 1.50
C VAL A 117 -10.77 6.39 2.01
N ALA A 118 -10.78 7.66 1.60
CA ALA A 118 -11.79 8.62 2.03
C ALA A 118 -13.20 8.17 1.64
N PHE A 119 -13.39 7.72 0.39
CA PHE A 119 -14.66 7.20 -0.09
C PHE A 119 -15.14 6.01 0.75
N ALA A 120 -14.29 5.04 1.01
CA ALA A 120 -14.66 3.87 1.82
C ALA A 120 -14.96 4.23 3.30
N GLU A 121 -14.23 5.19 3.86
CA GLU A 121 -14.44 5.65 5.25
C GLU A 121 -15.81 6.33 5.44
N GLU A 122 -16.35 7.01 4.44
CA GLU A 122 -17.71 7.54 4.47
C GLU A 122 -18.75 6.42 4.65
N ALA A 123 -18.52 5.25 4.04
CA ALA A 123 -19.32 4.05 4.24
C ALA A 123 -19.01 3.32 5.57
N GLY A 124 -18.06 3.81 6.35
CA GLY A 124 -17.60 3.21 7.60
C GLY A 124 -16.64 2.02 7.40
N ILE A 125 -16.10 1.86 6.19
CA ILE A 125 -15.14 0.80 5.85
C ILE A 125 -13.73 1.36 6.07
N LYS A 126 -12.90 0.61 6.80
CA LYS A 126 -11.52 0.97 7.07
C LYS A 126 -10.59 0.26 6.09
N PRO A 127 -9.46 0.88 5.73
CA PRO A 127 -8.43 0.21 4.95
C PRO A 127 -7.94 -1.09 5.59
N CYS A 128 -7.32 -1.95 4.81
CA CYS A 128 -6.67 -3.17 5.30
C CYS A 128 -5.67 -2.88 6.44
N LYS A 129 -5.35 -3.90 7.23
CA LYS A 129 -4.48 -3.74 8.41
C LYS A 129 -3.09 -3.21 8.06
N ASP A 130 -2.52 -3.67 6.94
CA ASP A 130 -1.16 -3.32 6.53
C ASP A 130 -1.05 -1.88 6.01
N PHE A 131 -2.17 -1.26 5.66
CA PHE A 131 -2.22 0.16 5.35
C PHE A 131 -1.71 1.04 6.51
N ALA A 132 -1.81 0.58 7.75
CA ALA A 132 -1.22 1.26 8.90
C ALA A 132 0.32 1.42 8.80
N VAL A 133 0.97 0.65 7.92
CA VAL A 133 2.40 0.76 7.61
C VAL A 133 2.59 1.35 6.21
N THR A 134 1.89 0.85 5.20
CA THR A 134 2.11 1.25 3.81
C THR A 134 1.72 2.70 3.53
N GLN A 135 0.82 3.31 4.31
CA GLN A 135 0.50 4.74 4.20
C GLN A 135 1.71 5.67 4.28
N TYR A 136 2.81 5.25 4.93
CA TYR A 136 4.03 6.07 5.03
C TYR A 136 4.86 6.10 3.73
N TYR A 137 4.49 5.31 2.72
CA TYR A 137 5.03 5.44 1.37
C TYR A 137 4.38 6.57 0.58
N LEU A 138 3.28 7.11 1.09
CA LEU A 138 2.59 8.29 0.59
C LEU A 138 2.82 9.47 1.54
N GLU A 139 2.87 10.69 1.04
CA GLU A 139 2.71 11.89 1.85
C GLU A 139 1.33 11.87 2.53
N GLU A 140 1.17 12.68 3.57
CA GLU A 140 -0.14 12.85 4.20
C GLU A 140 -1.12 13.45 3.19
N ASP A 141 -2.40 13.13 3.36
CA ASP A 141 -3.46 13.68 2.53
C ASP A 141 -3.70 15.15 2.92
N THR A 142 -2.95 16.02 2.28
CA THR A 142 -2.94 17.47 2.50
C THR A 142 -2.85 18.22 1.17
N ASP A 143 -3.06 19.51 1.20
CA ASP A 143 -2.97 20.39 0.02
C ASP A 143 -1.54 20.50 -0.58
N ASP A 144 -0.55 19.85 0.05
CA ASP A 144 0.84 19.84 -0.45
C ASP A 144 0.99 18.98 -1.73
N VAL A 145 0.10 18.01 -1.93
CA VAL A 145 0.03 17.21 -3.16
C VAL A 145 -1.13 17.73 -4.01
N PRO A 146 -0.91 18.15 -5.27
CA PRO A 146 -1.98 18.64 -6.13
C PRO A 146 -3.11 17.63 -6.26
N LEU A 147 -4.35 18.10 -6.06
CA LEU A 147 -5.54 17.27 -6.15
C LEU A 147 -5.78 16.80 -7.59
N ILE A 148 -6.00 15.52 -7.75
CA ILE A 148 -6.52 14.86 -8.96
C ILE A 148 -7.79 14.13 -8.56
N GLU A 149 -8.91 14.53 -9.11
CA GLU A 149 -10.20 13.92 -8.84
C GLU A 149 -10.36 12.62 -9.63
N TYR A 150 -10.88 11.59 -8.96
CA TYR A 150 -11.26 10.32 -9.53
C TYR A 150 -12.71 10.01 -9.20
N ASP A 151 -13.38 9.31 -10.09
CA ASP A 151 -14.72 8.81 -9.84
C ASP A 151 -14.67 7.53 -9.01
N TYR A 152 -15.42 7.52 -7.92
CA TYR A 152 -15.62 6.37 -7.03
C TYR A 152 -17.06 5.91 -7.03
N GLY A 153 -17.27 4.61 -6.79
CA GLY A 153 -18.60 4.00 -6.88
C GLY A 153 -19.02 3.70 -8.32
N VAL A 154 -20.25 3.27 -8.48
CA VAL A 154 -20.91 3.01 -9.77
C VAL A 154 -22.23 3.79 -9.81
N ASP A 155 -22.42 4.63 -10.81
CA ASP A 155 -23.62 5.47 -10.94
C ASP A 155 -23.93 6.28 -9.66
N GLY A 156 -22.88 6.78 -8.99
CA GLY A 156 -22.99 7.57 -7.76
C GLY A 156 -23.35 6.76 -6.51
N LYS A 157 -23.23 5.44 -6.55
CA LYS A 157 -23.50 4.54 -5.43
C LYS A 157 -22.29 3.69 -5.09
N TYR A 158 -22.22 3.28 -3.82
CA TYR A 158 -21.29 2.22 -3.40
C TYR A 158 -21.72 0.90 -4.02
N TYR A 159 -20.83 0.24 -4.73
CA TYR A 159 -21.10 -1.05 -5.36
C TYR A 159 -20.18 -2.12 -4.78
N LEU A 160 -20.70 -2.91 -3.84
CA LEU A 160 -19.94 -3.93 -3.14
C LEU A 160 -20.02 -5.27 -3.89
N VAL A 161 -18.89 -5.76 -4.38
CA VAL A 161 -18.75 -7.13 -4.87
C VAL A 161 -18.06 -7.95 -3.78
N ALA A 162 -18.72 -9.00 -3.30
CA ALA A 162 -18.18 -9.85 -2.25
C ALA A 162 -18.06 -11.30 -2.72
N PRO A 163 -16.92 -11.97 -2.51
CA PRO A 163 -16.72 -13.35 -2.98
C PRO A 163 -17.58 -14.36 -2.22
N ASN A 164 -18.09 -14.00 -1.07
CA ASN A 164 -18.94 -14.85 -0.25
C ASN A 164 -19.76 -14.07 0.78
N ASN A 165 -20.71 -14.72 1.44
CA ASN A 165 -21.58 -14.10 2.43
C ASN A 165 -20.83 -13.62 3.71
N LEU A 166 -19.69 -14.20 4.05
CA LEU A 166 -18.91 -13.79 5.21
C LEU A 166 -18.27 -12.43 4.96
N GLU A 167 -17.58 -12.27 3.81
CA GLU A 167 -17.02 -11.00 3.39
C GLU A 167 -18.11 -9.94 3.16
N LEU A 168 -19.23 -10.32 2.52
CA LEU A 168 -20.38 -9.44 2.41
C LEU A 168 -20.80 -8.88 3.78
N SER A 169 -20.97 -9.74 4.77
CA SER A 169 -21.40 -9.33 6.11
C SER A 169 -20.44 -8.37 6.78
N LYS A 170 -19.13 -8.55 6.57
CA LYS A 170 -18.06 -7.70 7.11
C LYS A 170 -18.22 -6.24 6.64
N TYR A 171 -18.48 -6.04 5.35
CA TYR A 171 -18.60 -4.70 4.76
C TYR A 171 -20.03 -4.14 4.86
N LEU A 172 -21.04 -4.97 4.70
CA LEU A 172 -22.43 -4.52 4.69
C LEU A 172 -22.89 -3.96 6.06
N GLN A 173 -22.34 -4.46 7.16
CA GLN A 173 -22.69 -3.94 8.49
C GLN A 173 -22.31 -2.46 8.69
N PRO A 174 -21.06 -2.02 8.44
CA PRO A 174 -20.74 -0.60 8.51
C PRO A 174 -21.49 0.24 7.48
N MET A 175 -21.68 -0.25 6.23
CA MET A 175 -22.44 0.48 5.21
C MET A 175 -23.86 0.80 5.64
N ARG A 176 -24.61 -0.19 6.16
CA ARG A 176 -25.97 0.00 6.67
C ARG A 176 -26.07 1.00 7.83
N LYS A 177 -24.99 1.20 8.55
CA LYS A 177 -24.94 2.15 9.66
C LYS A 177 -24.67 3.58 9.21
N ASN A 178 -23.91 3.75 8.12
CA ASN A 178 -23.40 5.04 7.70
C ASN A 178 -24.07 5.58 6.44
N LEU A 179 -24.68 4.73 5.62
CA LEU A 179 -25.31 5.09 4.35
C LEU A 179 -26.84 4.96 4.43
N ALA A 180 -27.54 5.75 3.61
CA ALA A 180 -28.98 5.61 3.46
C ALA A 180 -29.33 4.38 2.59
N GLU A 181 -30.55 3.87 2.77
CA GLU A 181 -31.07 2.81 1.90
C GLU A 181 -31.19 3.34 0.45
N GLY A 182 -30.52 2.65 -0.48
CA GLY A 182 -30.46 3.06 -1.90
C GLY A 182 -29.15 3.73 -2.32
N ASP A 183 -28.28 4.13 -1.39
CA ASP A 183 -26.95 4.69 -1.69
C ASP A 183 -25.92 3.59 -1.97
N TYR A 184 -26.27 2.33 -1.79
CA TYR A 184 -25.40 1.20 -2.04
C TYR A 184 -26.12 0.04 -2.69
N VAL A 185 -25.36 -0.73 -3.47
CA VAL A 185 -25.75 -2.01 -4.08
C VAL A 185 -24.72 -3.04 -3.67
N TYR A 186 -25.12 -4.30 -3.55
CA TYR A 186 -24.18 -5.38 -3.30
C TYR A 186 -24.56 -6.64 -4.08
N VAL A 187 -23.54 -7.38 -4.48
CA VAL A 187 -23.64 -8.69 -5.11
C VAL A 187 -22.70 -9.67 -4.41
N VAL A 188 -23.09 -10.94 -4.40
CA VAL A 188 -22.20 -12.04 -4.01
C VAL A 188 -21.80 -12.75 -5.29
N ASP A 189 -20.53 -12.77 -5.58
CA ASP A 189 -19.97 -13.49 -6.73
C ASP A 189 -19.16 -14.69 -6.22
N ASP A 190 -19.81 -15.85 -6.18
CA ASP A 190 -19.18 -17.11 -5.74
C ASP A 190 -18.10 -17.61 -6.73
N GLY A 191 -17.89 -16.93 -7.86
CA GLY A 191 -16.91 -17.27 -8.90
C GLY A 191 -15.62 -16.43 -8.86
N PHE A 192 -15.49 -15.49 -7.91
CA PHE A 192 -14.26 -14.72 -7.75
C PHE A 192 -13.18 -15.58 -7.12
N ASP A 193 -12.19 -15.96 -7.93
CA ASP A 193 -10.93 -16.43 -7.39
C ASP A 193 -10.30 -15.26 -6.60
N ASP A 194 -10.04 -15.53 -5.32
CA ASP A 194 -9.37 -14.61 -4.39
C ASP A 194 -7.99 -14.23 -4.96
N TYR A 195 -7.92 -13.07 -5.64
CA TYR A 195 -6.66 -12.49 -6.07
C TYR A 195 -5.93 -11.79 -4.90
N GLY A 196 -6.25 -12.20 -3.69
CA GLY A 196 -5.46 -11.84 -2.51
C GLY A 196 -4.00 -12.22 -2.73
N PHE A 197 -3.08 -11.43 -2.23
CA PHE A 197 -1.67 -11.77 -2.24
C PHE A 197 -1.49 -13.12 -1.55
N ALA A 198 -1.19 -14.16 -2.33
CA ALA A 198 -0.85 -15.46 -1.75
C ALA A 198 0.39 -15.26 -0.87
N ASP A 199 0.23 -15.52 0.43
CA ASP A 199 1.28 -15.39 1.47
C ASP A 199 2.51 -16.29 1.24
N ASP A 200 2.54 -17.08 0.15
CA ASP A 200 3.41 -18.24 0.09
C ASP A 200 4.83 -17.99 -0.41
N ASP A 201 5.21 -16.77 -0.91
CA ASP A 201 6.56 -16.63 -1.48
C ASP A 201 7.25 -15.28 -1.20
N PHE A 202 6.69 -14.41 -0.37
CA PHE A 202 7.43 -13.25 0.10
C PHE A 202 8.10 -13.61 1.44
N GLU A 203 9.15 -14.46 1.37
CA GLU A 203 10.11 -14.48 2.46
C GLU A 203 10.54 -13.05 2.70
N GLU A 204 10.28 -12.54 3.91
CA GLU A 204 10.93 -11.32 4.40
C GLU A 204 12.43 -11.55 4.25
N GLY A 205 12.96 -11.18 3.09
CA GLY A 205 14.39 -11.16 2.82
C GLY A 205 15.04 -10.08 3.67
N VAL A 206 15.04 -10.30 4.97
CA VAL A 206 15.93 -9.62 5.90
C VAL A 206 17.20 -10.45 5.89
N ASP A 207 17.97 -10.33 4.83
CA ASP A 207 19.38 -10.75 4.89
C ASP A 207 20.03 -9.88 5.98
N ASP A 208 20.23 -10.50 7.16
CA ASP A 208 20.89 -9.90 8.34
C ASP A 208 22.40 -9.67 8.11
N ASP A 209 22.92 -10.00 6.94
CA ASP A 209 24.34 -9.90 6.63
C ASP A 209 24.62 -8.73 5.66
N GLU A 210 25.44 -7.80 6.14
CA GLU A 210 26.09 -6.68 5.45
C GLU A 210 25.28 -5.39 5.30
N PHE A 211 25.05 -4.68 6.41
CA PHE A 211 24.95 -3.23 6.36
C PHE A 211 26.26 -2.61 6.85
N ASP A 212 27.13 -2.30 5.89
CA ASP A 212 28.26 -1.42 6.13
C ASP A 212 27.77 -0.08 6.69
N ASN A 213 28.31 0.24 7.84
CA ASN A 213 27.93 1.38 8.71
C ASN A 213 28.66 2.67 8.30
N ASP A 214 29.10 2.80 7.05
CA ASP A 214 29.78 3.98 6.56
C ASP A 214 28.86 4.77 5.62
N GLU A 215 28.17 5.76 6.18
CA GLU A 215 27.83 7.07 5.62
C GLU A 215 26.64 7.68 6.39
N LEU A 216 26.98 8.45 7.39
CA LEU A 216 26.23 9.59 7.89
C LEU A 216 27.17 10.79 7.96
#